data_9af669d9ca578836b4de805929bcbfa1
#
_entry.id   9af669d9ca578836b4de805929bcbfa1
#
_cell.length_a   1.000
_cell.length_b   1.000
_cell.length_c   1.000
_cell.angle_alpha   90.00
_cell.angle_beta   90.00
_cell.angle_gamma   90.00
#
_symmetry.space_group_name_H-M   'P 1'
#
loop_
_entity.id
_entity.type
_entity.pdbx_description
1 polymer ?
#
loop_
_entity_poly.entity_id
_entity_poly.type
_entity_poly.pdbx_seq_one_letter_code
_entity_poly.pdbx_strand_id
1 'polypeptide(L)'
;MSNTINLGLVLSSAALSGNVAKLPFIGKVDIGPGGQGFVSLLQAALGQERAHEAAYLKMQKTQGYEVNVFDLQLGLEYPLPLERVFLENFISLLATPLGKPPFEGMDHLVQDVIDEAYRLCTDVSGGEPKLYRPGTEPMVDAAIQHHNLTLPHHGGEEDPTWWRDVVDALIDVGDYRMAGIAQRHAVPVLQDLLRAARTPEISKRYEKIRIETGESLIDVFDRYIMNVIKNFPTLAAPTQLDLGDARVIMIDLAEVAPKGSAAADRQTALMYMLARHLIARNFFLHPEYADEPVMPSKMRDYHLARFTEMKEAVKRLDYDEWHRAESAPQVNAQAVRDAREGRKHGVQLGFISQRPRDFSDDLMGQSTGRWVLKKGDGKDAEQLISRWELTTASAWIVRNALPGPGRNGAPFFLQLNAAEGMYEVQLINVLGPIELWSFSSTPGDTALRSRLFNAIGSQMALRYLAVVFPDGSAIGEITRRRHARINETGLSAEEAELGVIDDLAKEILEGRGIAVGVHDRVRSMDHDNDIPIAAE
;
A
#
# COMPACT_ATOMS: atom_id res chain seq x y z
N MET A 1 -4.20 -14.83 -7.81
CA MET A 1 -2.75 -15.05 -8.11
C MET A 1 -1.84 -14.21 -7.22
N SER A 2 -1.99 -12.88 -7.13
CA SER A 2 -1.14 -12.04 -6.27
C SER A 2 -1.06 -12.57 -4.83
N ASN A 3 -2.19 -12.81 -4.17
CA ASN A 3 -2.21 -13.37 -2.81
C ASN A 3 -1.52 -14.75 -2.71
N THR A 4 -1.60 -15.59 -3.77
CA THR A 4 -0.90 -16.88 -3.81
C THR A 4 0.61 -16.70 -3.88
N ILE A 5 1.10 -15.75 -4.71
CA ILE A 5 2.52 -15.44 -4.80
C ILE A 5 3.02 -14.86 -3.47
N ASN A 6 2.25 -13.96 -2.87
CA ASN A 6 2.56 -13.36 -1.58
C ASN A 6 2.61 -14.39 -0.45
N LEU A 7 1.67 -15.35 -0.42
CA LEU A 7 1.70 -16.47 0.51
C LEU A 7 2.95 -17.33 0.31
N GLY A 8 3.27 -17.68 -0.93
CA GLY A 8 4.49 -18.42 -1.27
C GLY A 8 5.76 -17.70 -0.79
N LEU A 9 5.81 -16.37 -0.91
CA LEU A 9 6.92 -15.56 -0.43
C LEU A 9 7.04 -15.58 1.10
N VAL A 10 5.91 -15.47 1.81
CA VAL A 10 5.87 -15.58 3.28
C VAL A 10 6.37 -16.94 3.73
N LEU A 11 5.86 -18.03 3.14
CA LEU A 11 6.26 -19.39 3.49
C LEU A 11 7.74 -19.67 3.20
N SER A 12 8.24 -19.19 2.06
CA SER A 12 9.66 -19.33 1.70
C SER A 12 10.56 -18.55 2.66
N SER A 13 10.18 -17.34 3.05
CA SER A 13 10.94 -16.52 3.99
C SER A 13 10.93 -17.14 5.39
N ALA A 14 9.81 -17.70 5.83
CA ALA A 14 9.69 -18.42 7.10
C ALA A 14 10.60 -19.66 7.12
N ALA A 15 10.62 -20.43 6.04
CA ALA A 15 11.46 -21.64 5.93
C ALA A 15 12.97 -21.32 5.97
N LEU A 16 13.38 -20.14 5.46
CA LEU A 16 14.78 -19.71 5.42
C LEU A 16 15.25 -19.03 6.71
N SER A 17 14.33 -18.56 7.56
CA SER A 17 14.66 -17.73 8.74
C SER A 17 15.00 -18.52 10.02
N GLY A 18 14.95 -19.85 10.00
CA GLY A 18 15.21 -20.67 11.19
C GLY A 18 14.13 -20.53 12.27
N ASN A 19 14.53 -20.44 13.56
CA ASN A 19 13.62 -20.51 14.71
C ASN A 19 12.68 -19.30 14.87
N VAL A 20 12.97 -18.15 14.24
CA VAL A 20 12.11 -16.96 14.26
C VAL A 20 11.80 -16.55 12.83
N ALA A 21 10.65 -16.94 12.34
CA ALA A 21 10.20 -16.56 11.00
C ALA A 21 10.04 -15.04 10.89
N LYS A 22 10.92 -14.39 10.13
CA LYS A 22 10.85 -12.96 9.83
C LYS A 22 10.01 -12.77 8.57
N LEU A 23 8.93 -11.98 8.66
CA LEU A 23 8.10 -11.72 7.50
C LEU A 23 8.88 -10.91 6.45
N PRO A 24 8.69 -11.19 5.15
CA PRO A 24 9.13 -10.27 4.10
C PRO A 24 8.31 -8.98 4.15
N PHE A 25 8.80 -7.91 3.53
CA PHE A 25 8.00 -6.72 3.32
C PHE A 25 7.14 -6.90 2.07
N ILE A 26 5.83 -6.92 2.26
CA ILE A 26 4.87 -7.06 1.17
C ILE A 26 3.88 -5.90 1.22
N GLY A 27 3.78 -5.18 0.12
CA GLY A 27 2.78 -4.17 -0.08
C GLY A 27 1.85 -4.47 -1.25
N LYS A 28 0.58 -4.16 -1.12
CA LYS A 28 -0.36 -4.21 -2.23
C LYS A 28 -1.23 -2.96 -2.22
N VAL A 29 -1.31 -2.31 -3.37
CA VAL A 29 -2.27 -1.25 -3.65
C VAL A 29 -3.39 -1.85 -4.48
N ASP A 30 -4.63 -1.79 -3.98
CA ASP A 30 -5.81 -2.41 -4.59
C ASP A 30 -7.00 -1.43 -4.62
N ILE A 31 -7.99 -1.69 -5.48
CA ILE A 31 -9.29 -1.02 -5.46
C ILE A 31 -10.35 -2.09 -5.16
N GLY A 32 -10.49 -2.41 -3.89
CA GLY A 32 -11.40 -3.42 -3.37
C GLY A 32 -10.80 -4.25 -2.23
N PRO A 33 -11.58 -5.15 -1.65
CA PRO A 33 -11.21 -5.89 -0.45
C PRO A 33 -10.28 -7.08 -0.72
N GLY A 34 -9.66 -7.19 -1.91
CA GLY A 34 -8.87 -8.36 -2.30
C GLY A 34 -7.68 -8.68 -1.40
N GLY A 35 -7.13 -7.68 -0.69
CA GLY A 35 -6.04 -7.85 0.29
C GLY A 35 -6.50 -8.22 1.70
N GLN A 36 -7.75 -7.93 2.08
CA GLN A 36 -8.24 -8.11 3.45
C GLN A 36 -8.12 -9.55 3.94
N GLY A 37 -8.54 -10.49 3.09
CA GLY A 37 -8.51 -11.91 3.45
C GLY A 37 -7.10 -12.45 3.65
N PHE A 38 -6.13 -11.98 2.85
CA PHE A 38 -4.72 -12.33 3.02
C PHE A 38 -4.17 -11.85 4.37
N VAL A 39 -4.45 -10.59 4.72
CA VAL A 39 -4.04 -10.03 6.02
C VAL A 39 -4.67 -10.80 7.17
N SER A 40 -5.99 -11.10 7.10
CA SER A 40 -6.69 -11.86 8.14
C SER A 40 -6.11 -13.27 8.31
N LEU A 41 -5.71 -13.93 7.21
CA LEU A 41 -5.05 -15.24 7.25
C LEU A 41 -3.69 -15.14 7.97
N LEU A 42 -2.88 -14.15 7.63
CA LEU A 42 -1.59 -13.94 8.28
C LEU A 42 -1.73 -13.60 9.76
N GLN A 43 -2.64 -12.71 10.13
CA GLN A 43 -2.90 -12.35 11.52
C GLN A 43 -3.32 -13.57 12.34
N ALA A 44 -4.19 -14.43 11.77
CA ALA A 44 -4.58 -15.68 12.41
C ALA A 44 -3.41 -16.66 12.58
N ALA A 45 -2.49 -16.73 11.63
CA ALA A 45 -1.30 -17.59 11.70
C ALA A 45 -0.22 -17.05 12.65
N LEU A 46 -0.03 -15.74 12.71
CA LEU A 46 0.97 -15.07 13.55
C LEU A 46 0.58 -15.03 15.05
N GLY A 47 -0.72 -15.17 15.35
CA GLY A 47 -1.22 -15.04 16.72
C GLY A 47 -1.26 -13.58 17.21
N GLN A 48 -1.76 -13.37 18.45
CA GLN A 48 -2.01 -12.03 18.99
C GLN A 48 -0.75 -11.16 19.11
N GLU A 49 0.39 -11.76 19.48
CA GLU A 49 1.63 -11.02 19.70
C GLU A 49 2.18 -10.38 18.42
N ARG A 50 2.05 -11.07 17.29
CA ARG A 50 2.62 -10.65 15.99
C ARG A 50 1.58 -10.22 14.95
N ALA A 51 0.30 -10.23 15.30
CA ALA A 51 -0.78 -9.83 14.36
C ALA A 51 -0.59 -8.42 13.80
N HIS A 52 0.05 -7.51 14.55
CA HIS A 52 0.36 -6.14 14.14
C HIS A 52 1.34 -6.05 12.96
N GLU A 53 2.12 -7.12 12.68
CA GLU A 53 3.03 -7.15 11.54
C GLU A 53 2.31 -7.20 10.18
N ALA A 54 1.00 -7.47 10.18
CA ALA A 54 0.16 -7.46 8.97
C ALA A 54 -1.01 -6.48 9.14
N ALA A 55 -1.14 -5.51 8.23
CA ALA A 55 -2.13 -4.46 8.28
C ALA A 55 -2.95 -4.38 6.98
N TYR A 56 -4.27 -4.24 7.13
CA TYR A 56 -5.18 -3.89 6.04
C TYR A 56 -5.75 -2.50 6.31
N LEU A 57 -5.53 -1.59 5.38
CA LEU A 57 -5.96 -0.21 5.47
C LEU A 57 -6.96 0.10 4.36
N LYS A 58 -8.19 0.45 4.73
CA LYS A 58 -9.16 1.02 3.82
C LYS A 58 -9.04 2.54 3.85
N MET A 59 -8.45 3.13 2.81
CA MET A 59 -8.20 4.57 2.75
C MET A 59 -9.51 5.36 2.74
N GLN A 60 -9.53 6.45 3.53
CA GLN A 60 -10.65 7.38 3.65
C GLN A 60 -10.16 8.83 3.55
N LYS A 61 -11.09 9.77 3.30
CA LYS A 61 -10.82 11.21 3.29
C LYS A 61 -11.26 11.90 4.59
N THR A 62 -11.24 11.16 5.69
CA THR A 62 -11.70 11.61 7.00
C THR A 62 -10.52 11.78 7.96
N GLN A 63 -10.76 12.47 9.07
CA GLN A 63 -9.79 12.64 10.16
C GLN A 63 -9.25 11.28 10.63
N GLY A 64 -7.96 11.22 10.95
CA GLY A 64 -7.22 10.01 11.30
C GLY A 64 -6.54 9.32 10.11
N TYR A 65 -6.78 9.78 8.88
CA TYR A 65 -6.13 9.30 7.65
C TYR A 65 -5.20 10.33 7.03
N GLU A 66 -4.75 11.30 7.83
CA GLU A 66 -3.78 12.30 7.39
C GLU A 66 -2.43 11.67 7.08
N VAL A 67 -1.89 12.03 5.94
CA VAL A 67 -0.57 11.59 5.46
C VAL A 67 0.17 12.78 4.89
N ASN A 68 1.23 13.18 5.54
CA ASN A 68 2.14 14.20 5.04
C ASN A 68 3.23 13.55 4.18
N VAL A 69 3.24 13.86 2.89
CA VAL A 69 4.26 13.33 1.97
C VAL A 69 5.67 13.91 2.23
N PHE A 70 5.76 14.99 3.00
CA PHE A 70 7.02 15.64 3.36
C PHE A 70 7.70 15.03 4.59
N ASP A 71 7.14 13.98 5.19
CA ASP A 71 7.79 13.25 6.28
C ASP A 71 9.18 12.74 5.87
N LEU A 72 10.14 12.89 6.77
CA LEU A 72 11.55 12.54 6.55
C LEU A 72 11.96 11.27 7.32
N GLN A 73 13.13 10.72 7.00
CA GLN A 73 13.81 9.77 7.86
C GLN A 73 14.15 10.47 9.19
N LEU A 74 14.13 9.72 10.29
CA LEU A 74 14.28 10.26 11.64
C LEU A 74 15.55 11.11 11.79
N GLY A 75 15.39 12.29 12.33
CA GLY A 75 16.48 13.22 12.62
C GLY A 75 16.97 14.04 11.41
N LEU A 76 16.47 13.79 10.18
CA LEU A 76 16.82 14.59 9.00
C LEU A 76 16.03 15.90 8.95
N GLU A 77 16.62 16.91 8.32
CA GLU A 77 16.00 18.20 8.01
C GLU A 77 15.64 18.36 6.53
N TYR A 78 16.28 17.57 5.69
CA TYR A 78 16.06 17.56 4.25
C TYR A 78 15.85 16.13 3.75
N PRO A 79 15.10 15.94 2.66
CA PRO A 79 14.83 14.62 2.12
C PRO A 79 16.09 13.97 1.53
N LEU A 80 16.18 12.64 1.64
CA LEU A 80 17.14 11.86 0.88
C LEU A 80 16.88 12.00 -0.64
N PRO A 81 17.91 11.79 -1.49
CA PRO A 81 17.74 11.94 -2.94
C PRO A 81 16.54 11.18 -3.53
N LEU A 82 16.29 9.94 -3.06
CA LEU A 82 15.15 9.14 -3.51
C LEU A 82 13.79 9.71 -3.06
N GLU A 83 13.73 10.28 -1.85
CA GLU A 83 12.51 10.90 -1.29
C GLU A 83 12.21 12.21 -2.03
N ARG A 84 13.25 13.00 -2.33
CA ARG A 84 13.13 14.22 -3.11
C ARG A 84 12.53 13.95 -4.48
N VAL A 85 13.02 12.95 -5.20
CA VAL A 85 12.48 12.59 -6.51
C VAL A 85 11.00 12.16 -6.43
N PHE A 86 10.62 11.43 -5.40
CA PHE A 86 9.21 11.12 -5.17
C PHE A 86 8.37 12.38 -4.95
N LEU A 87 8.85 13.31 -4.12
CA LEU A 87 8.18 14.59 -3.87
C LEU A 87 8.01 15.41 -5.15
N GLU A 88 9.06 15.52 -5.97
CA GLU A 88 9.00 16.21 -7.27
C GLU A 88 7.90 15.62 -8.16
N ASN A 89 7.84 14.30 -8.31
CA ASN A 89 6.79 13.63 -9.08
C ASN A 89 5.39 13.84 -8.49
N PHE A 90 5.27 13.76 -7.17
CA PHE A 90 3.99 13.90 -6.47
C PHE A 90 3.47 15.35 -6.58
N ILE A 91 4.30 16.34 -6.29
CA ILE A 91 3.90 17.75 -6.35
C ILE A 91 3.67 18.19 -7.81
N SER A 92 4.45 17.70 -8.77
CA SER A 92 4.20 17.91 -10.20
C SER A 92 2.82 17.36 -10.61
N LEU A 93 2.42 16.17 -10.13
CA LEU A 93 1.06 15.65 -10.34
C LEU A 93 -0.01 16.58 -9.76
N LEU A 94 0.23 17.18 -8.58
CA LEU A 94 -0.69 18.14 -7.97
C LEU A 94 -0.79 19.45 -8.75
N ALA A 95 0.31 19.93 -9.31
CA ALA A 95 0.41 21.20 -10.03
C ALA A 95 0.06 21.11 -11.53
N THR A 96 -0.22 19.90 -12.04
CA THR A 96 -0.47 19.67 -13.47
C THR A 96 -1.96 19.71 -13.81
N PRO A 97 -2.37 20.32 -14.95
CA PRO A 97 -3.73 20.23 -15.45
C PRO A 97 -4.15 18.79 -15.76
N LEU A 98 -5.43 18.50 -15.57
CA LEU A 98 -5.98 17.17 -15.89
C LEU A 98 -5.81 16.85 -17.39
N GLY A 99 -5.23 15.68 -17.69
CA GLY A 99 -5.06 15.20 -19.06
C GLY A 99 -4.11 16.03 -19.94
N LYS A 100 -3.29 16.88 -19.34
CA LYS A 100 -2.30 17.72 -20.03
C LYS A 100 -0.90 17.50 -19.45
N PRO A 101 0.17 17.79 -20.21
CA PRO A 101 1.51 17.84 -19.65
C PRO A 101 1.65 19.01 -18.66
N PRO A 102 2.67 18.97 -17.78
CA PRO A 102 3.02 20.11 -16.93
C PRO A 102 3.25 21.37 -17.75
N PHE A 103 2.97 22.55 -17.17
CA PHE A 103 3.33 23.83 -17.78
C PHE A 103 4.85 23.94 -17.90
N GLU A 104 5.32 24.63 -18.93
CA GLU A 104 6.75 24.89 -19.10
C GLU A 104 7.33 25.60 -17.88
N GLY A 105 8.44 25.06 -17.34
CA GLY A 105 9.11 25.56 -16.13
C GLY A 105 8.46 25.13 -14.81
N MET A 106 7.33 24.42 -14.81
CA MET A 106 6.67 23.97 -13.58
C MET A 106 7.55 22.97 -12.81
N ASP A 107 8.28 22.10 -13.50
CA ASP A 107 9.14 21.11 -12.85
C ASP A 107 10.27 21.80 -12.07
N HIS A 108 10.88 22.86 -12.62
CA HIS A 108 11.90 23.65 -11.92
C HIS A 108 11.32 24.44 -10.75
N LEU A 109 10.12 25.02 -10.92
CA LEU A 109 9.43 25.70 -9.82
C LEU A 109 9.13 24.73 -8.67
N VAL A 110 8.67 23.53 -8.98
CA VAL A 110 8.37 22.49 -7.98
C VAL A 110 9.63 22.11 -7.20
N GLN A 111 10.77 21.92 -7.87
CA GLN A 111 12.05 21.61 -7.23
C GLN A 111 12.48 22.72 -6.27
N ASP A 112 12.50 23.97 -6.75
CA ASP A 112 12.91 25.12 -5.95
C ASP A 112 11.97 25.35 -4.75
N VAL A 113 10.65 25.15 -4.93
CA VAL A 113 9.65 25.33 -3.87
C VAL A 113 9.76 24.23 -2.81
N ILE A 114 10.06 22.99 -3.19
CA ILE A 114 10.30 21.90 -2.23
C ILE A 114 11.50 22.21 -1.35
N ASP A 115 12.65 22.59 -1.97
CA ASP A 115 13.86 22.94 -1.23
C ASP A 115 13.63 24.12 -0.28
N GLU A 116 12.95 25.15 -0.75
CA GLU A 116 12.64 26.34 0.03
C GLU A 116 11.67 26.02 1.19
N ALA A 117 10.69 25.14 0.98
CA ALA A 117 9.76 24.74 2.04
C ALA A 117 10.49 24.05 3.22
N TYR A 118 11.44 23.15 2.93
CA TYR A 118 12.26 22.54 3.97
C TYR A 118 13.18 23.58 4.63
N ARG A 119 13.84 24.44 3.85
CA ARG A 119 14.69 25.51 4.38
C ARG A 119 13.93 26.43 5.35
N LEU A 120 12.67 26.77 5.03
CA LEU A 120 11.82 27.59 5.89
C LEU A 120 11.46 26.91 7.23
N CYS A 121 11.55 25.59 7.32
CA CYS A 121 11.29 24.83 8.56
C CYS A 121 12.56 24.64 9.42
N THR A 122 13.73 25.19 9.00
CA THR A 122 15.00 25.15 9.75
C THR A 122 15.31 26.51 10.37
N ASP A 123 16.31 26.57 11.24
CA ASP A 123 16.82 27.80 11.85
C ASP A 123 17.83 28.57 10.98
N VAL A 124 18.05 28.11 9.75
CA VAL A 124 18.89 28.80 8.78
C VAL A 124 18.30 30.16 8.44
N SER A 125 19.16 31.14 8.12
CA SER A 125 18.81 32.53 7.85
C SER A 125 17.50 32.70 7.08
N GLY A 126 16.52 33.37 7.70
CA GLY A 126 15.18 33.57 7.15
C GLY A 126 14.24 32.35 7.26
N GLY A 127 14.64 31.29 7.94
CA GLY A 127 13.75 30.20 8.34
C GLY A 127 12.91 30.55 9.57
N GLU A 128 11.82 29.83 9.72
CA GLU A 128 10.91 29.93 10.87
C GLU A 128 10.52 28.50 11.30
N PRO A 129 11.36 27.86 12.14
CA PRO A 129 11.07 26.51 12.63
C PRO A 129 9.70 26.41 13.27
N LYS A 130 9.05 25.26 13.12
CA LYS A 130 7.70 25.03 13.65
C LYS A 130 7.71 24.98 15.16
N LEU A 131 6.82 25.77 15.77
CA LEU A 131 6.73 25.94 17.22
C LEU A 131 6.07 24.71 17.86
N TYR A 132 6.71 24.17 18.89
CA TYR A 132 6.09 23.19 19.77
C TYR A 132 5.07 23.87 20.68
N ARG A 133 3.89 23.27 20.79
CA ARG A 133 2.83 23.69 21.71
C ARG A 133 2.35 22.47 22.47
N PRO A 134 2.46 22.45 23.80
CA PRO A 134 1.89 21.38 24.64
C PRO A 134 0.41 21.16 24.32
N GLY A 135 -0.01 19.91 24.30
CA GLY A 135 -1.38 19.51 23.95
C GLY A 135 -1.61 19.25 22.46
N THR A 136 -0.63 19.55 21.59
CA THR A 136 -0.73 19.23 20.15
C THR A 136 -0.61 17.74 19.90
N GLU A 137 0.32 17.07 20.57
CA GLU A 137 0.57 15.62 20.46
C GLU A 137 0.72 15.01 21.87
N PRO A 138 -0.37 14.51 22.47
CA PRO A 138 -0.37 14.05 23.86
C PRO A 138 0.63 12.93 24.15
N MET A 139 0.94 12.08 23.16
CA MET A 139 1.91 11.00 23.34
C MET A 139 3.33 11.55 23.50
N VAL A 140 3.68 12.58 22.73
CA VAL A 140 4.97 13.26 22.82
C VAL A 140 5.07 14.03 24.14
N ASP A 141 4.00 14.73 24.56
CA ASP A 141 3.95 15.43 25.83
C ASP A 141 4.19 14.47 27.02
N ALA A 142 3.56 13.30 26.97
CA ALA A 142 3.77 12.25 27.98
C ALA A 142 5.22 11.72 27.98
N ALA A 143 5.85 11.59 26.82
CA ALA A 143 7.25 11.16 26.71
C ALA A 143 8.21 12.23 27.28
N ILE A 144 7.98 13.52 26.99
CA ILE A 144 8.76 14.63 27.55
C ILE A 144 8.71 14.58 29.09
N GLN A 145 7.53 14.38 29.66
CA GLN A 145 7.35 14.25 31.11
C GLN A 145 8.01 12.98 31.66
N HIS A 146 7.82 11.83 30.99
CA HIS A 146 8.38 10.54 31.43
C HIS A 146 9.91 10.57 31.52
N HIS A 147 10.56 11.17 30.51
CA HIS A 147 12.02 11.30 30.47
C HIS A 147 12.55 12.53 31.22
N ASN A 148 11.67 13.37 31.82
CA ASN A 148 12.03 14.62 32.46
C ASN A 148 12.89 15.53 31.58
N LEU A 149 12.51 15.68 30.30
CA LEU A 149 13.28 16.45 29.34
C LEU A 149 13.20 17.96 29.64
N THR A 150 14.35 18.61 29.59
CA THR A 150 14.45 20.08 29.59
C THR A 150 14.64 20.52 28.16
N LEU A 151 13.70 21.26 27.62
CA LEU A 151 13.74 21.73 26.24
C LEU A 151 14.35 23.14 26.16
N PRO A 152 15.14 23.46 25.12
CA PRO A 152 15.68 24.80 24.94
C PRO A 152 14.59 25.82 24.62
N HIS A 153 14.82 27.07 25.01
CA HIS A 153 14.02 28.21 24.65
C HIS A 153 14.85 29.18 23.81
N HIS A 154 14.30 29.66 22.70
CA HIS A 154 15.01 30.48 21.71
C HIS A 154 14.69 31.96 21.93
N GLY A 155 15.42 32.65 22.88
CA GLY A 155 15.33 34.08 23.14
C GLY A 155 15.12 34.48 24.61
N GLY A 156 14.50 33.65 25.45
CA GLY A 156 14.26 33.88 26.89
C GLY A 156 13.39 32.78 27.50
N GLU A 157 13.14 32.83 28.82
CA GLU A 157 12.36 31.81 29.56
C GLU A 157 10.90 31.69 29.08
N GLU A 158 10.35 32.74 28.45
CA GLU A 158 8.98 32.78 27.92
C GLU A 158 8.94 32.50 26.41
N ASP A 159 10.11 32.31 25.74
CA ASP A 159 10.18 32.11 24.31
C ASP A 159 9.87 30.66 23.87
N PRO A 160 9.35 30.50 22.65
CA PRO A 160 8.88 29.22 22.19
C PRO A 160 10.01 28.20 21.97
N THR A 161 9.72 26.96 22.31
CA THR A 161 10.48 25.77 21.91
C THR A 161 10.07 25.35 20.50
N TRP A 162 10.98 24.80 19.73
CA TRP A 162 10.67 24.26 18.41
C TRP A 162 10.39 22.76 18.47
N TRP A 163 9.58 22.28 17.54
CA TRP A 163 9.39 20.83 17.37
C TRP A 163 10.71 20.10 17.14
N ARG A 164 11.67 20.76 16.47
CA ARG A 164 13.00 20.18 16.26
C ARG A 164 13.74 19.90 17.55
N ASP A 165 13.67 20.78 18.52
CA ASP A 165 14.30 20.60 19.83
C ASP A 165 13.71 19.38 20.56
N VAL A 166 12.39 19.19 20.45
CA VAL A 166 11.70 18.01 20.99
C VAL A 166 12.19 16.73 20.33
N VAL A 167 12.34 16.73 19.01
CA VAL A 167 12.91 15.59 18.26
C VAL A 167 14.31 15.26 18.76
N ASP A 168 15.18 16.26 18.85
CA ASP A 168 16.57 16.09 19.26
C ASP A 168 16.69 15.58 20.69
N ALA A 169 15.92 16.14 21.63
CA ALA A 169 15.89 15.70 23.01
C ALA A 169 15.40 14.24 23.17
N LEU A 170 14.39 13.82 22.40
CA LEU A 170 13.90 12.44 22.40
C LEU A 170 14.90 11.46 21.77
N ILE A 171 15.61 11.87 20.71
CA ILE A 171 16.70 11.10 20.13
C ILE A 171 17.83 10.89 21.15
N ASP A 172 18.20 11.93 21.88
CA ASP A 172 19.30 11.89 22.84
C ASP A 172 19.04 10.94 24.03
N VAL A 173 17.76 10.70 24.37
CA VAL A 173 17.37 9.69 25.38
C VAL A 173 17.03 8.32 24.76
N GLY A 174 17.14 8.17 23.42
CA GLY A 174 16.90 6.91 22.71
C GLY A 174 15.42 6.58 22.46
N ASP A 175 14.50 7.51 22.69
CA ASP A 175 13.07 7.31 22.37
C ASP A 175 12.77 7.66 20.92
N TYR A 176 13.31 6.84 20.01
CA TYR A 176 13.18 7.04 18.57
C TYR A 176 11.74 7.00 18.05
N ARG A 177 10.84 6.29 18.75
CA ARG A 177 9.43 6.24 18.39
C ARG A 177 8.76 7.58 18.59
N MET A 178 8.88 8.15 19.79
CA MET A 178 8.29 9.46 20.10
C MET A 178 8.98 10.58 19.34
N ALA A 179 10.30 10.49 19.11
CA ALA A 179 11.02 11.40 18.24
C ALA A 179 10.47 11.40 16.80
N GLY A 180 10.14 10.23 16.26
CA GLY A 180 9.51 10.11 14.95
C GLY A 180 8.11 10.75 14.87
N ILE A 181 7.31 10.62 15.92
CA ILE A 181 6.00 11.29 16.00
C ILE A 181 6.18 12.82 16.10
N ALA A 182 7.09 13.29 16.96
CA ALA A 182 7.41 14.72 17.06
C ALA A 182 7.89 15.31 15.74
N GLN A 183 8.72 14.57 14.99
CA GLN A 183 9.26 15.03 13.70
C GLN A 183 8.18 15.29 12.64
N ARG A 184 7.02 14.60 12.69
CA ARG A 184 5.88 14.86 11.79
C ARG A 184 5.39 16.31 11.88
N HIS A 185 5.60 16.97 13.02
CA HIS A 185 5.25 18.36 13.25
C HIS A 185 6.38 19.35 12.92
N ALA A 186 7.62 18.88 12.73
CA ALA A 186 8.79 19.71 12.42
C ALA A 186 9.03 19.91 10.91
N VAL A 187 8.34 19.15 10.05
CA VAL A 187 8.54 19.15 8.60
C VAL A 187 7.48 20.00 7.87
N PRO A 188 7.71 20.39 6.60
CA PRO A 188 6.72 21.12 5.82
C PRO A 188 5.39 20.36 5.68
N VAL A 189 4.32 21.09 5.40
CA VAL A 189 3.03 20.60 4.91
C VAL A 189 2.66 21.33 3.62
N LEU A 190 1.60 20.93 2.91
CA LEU A 190 1.23 21.55 1.62
C LEU A 190 1.05 23.07 1.69
N GLN A 191 0.60 23.63 2.81
CA GLN A 191 0.49 25.09 3.00
C GLN A 191 1.85 25.78 2.95
N ASP A 192 2.91 25.12 3.42
CA ASP A 192 4.26 25.69 3.41
C ASP A 192 4.81 25.87 1.99
N LEU A 193 4.34 25.07 1.01
CA LEU A 193 4.68 25.26 -0.40
C LEU A 193 4.18 26.61 -0.94
N LEU A 194 2.96 27.03 -0.55
CA LEU A 194 2.40 28.33 -0.94
C LEU A 194 3.26 29.47 -0.40
N ARG A 195 3.73 29.32 0.83
CA ARG A 195 4.63 30.29 1.45
C ARG A 195 6.00 30.29 0.77
N ALA A 196 6.57 29.11 0.51
CA ALA A 196 7.85 28.95 -0.18
C ALA A 196 7.83 29.57 -1.58
N ALA A 197 6.77 29.34 -2.38
CA ALA A 197 6.62 29.89 -3.72
C ALA A 197 6.60 31.43 -3.74
N ARG A 198 6.23 32.08 -2.61
CA ARG A 198 6.12 33.54 -2.47
C ARG A 198 7.35 34.17 -1.80
N THR A 199 8.39 33.43 -1.46
CA THR A 199 9.63 34.04 -0.97
C THR A 199 10.25 34.96 -2.04
N PRO A 200 10.98 36.01 -1.62
CA PRO A 200 11.58 36.95 -2.57
C PRO A 200 12.50 36.27 -3.60
N GLU A 201 13.20 35.21 -3.20
CA GLU A 201 14.10 34.47 -4.06
C GLU A 201 13.35 33.73 -5.17
N ILE A 202 12.36 32.93 -4.82
CA ILE A 202 11.54 32.18 -5.78
C ILE A 202 10.71 33.15 -6.63
N SER A 203 10.03 34.10 -6.02
CA SER A 203 9.21 35.07 -6.72
C SER A 203 10.00 35.83 -7.80
N LYS A 204 11.21 36.32 -7.49
CA LYS A 204 12.06 37.01 -8.45
C LYS A 204 12.49 36.14 -9.63
N ARG A 205 12.74 34.84 -9.37
CA ARG A 205 13.18 33.88 -10.40
C ARG A 205 12.09 33.58 -11.40
N TYR A 206 10.83 33.46 -10.93
CA TYR A 206 9.69 33.00 -11.74
C TYR A 206 8.67 34.05 -12.07
N GLU A 207 8.79 35.32 -11.59
CA GLU A 207 7.81 36.41 -11.79
C GLU A 207 7.50 36.73 -13.26
N LYS A 208 8.45 36.50 -14.15
CA LYS A 208 8.32 36.81 -15.59
C LYS A 208 7.80 35.62 -16.41
N ILE A 209 7.75 34.43 -15.83
CA ILE A 209 7.29 33.24 -16.54
C ILE A 209 5.77 33.26 -16.55
N ARG A 210 5.18 33.25 -17.76
CA ARG A 210 3.74 33.22 -17.97
C ARG A 210 3.34 31.99 -18.74
N ILE A 211 2.19 31.41 -18.38
CA ILE A 211 1.55 30.37 -19.18
C ILE A 211 0.82 30.99 -20.39
N GLU A 212 0.34 30.17 -21.31
CA GLU A 212 -0.34 30.59 -22.52
C GLU A 212 -1.54 31.57 -22.27
N THR A 213 -2.20 31.45 -21.12
CA THR A 213 -3.32 32.32 -20.72
C THR A 213 -2.88 33.69 -20.20
N GLY A 214 -1.56 33.93 -20.03
CA GLY A 214 -1.00 35.16 -19.48
C GLY A 214 -0.89 35.15 -17.95
N GLU A 215 -1.38 34.14 -17.25
CA GLU A 215 -1.26 33.99 -15.79
C GLU A 215 0.19 33.69 -15.41
N SER A 216 0.67 34.14 -14.24
CA SER A 216 2.03 33.82 -13.79
C SER A 216 2.13 32.34 -13.37
N LEU A 217 3.30 31.75 -13.58
CA LEU A 217 3.54 30.34 -13.22
C LEU A 217 3.31 30.09 -11.72
N ILE A 218 3.70 31.07 -10.86
CA ILE A 218 3.50 30.99 -9.41
C ILE A 218 2.00 31.03 -9.07
N ASP A 219 1.20 31.89 -9.70
CA ASP A 219 -0.24 31.99 -9.42
C ASP A 219 -0.97 30.70 -9.85
N VAL A 220 -0.51 30.10 -10.96
CA VAL A 220 -1.00 28.79 -11.40
C VAL A 220 -0.66 27.72 -10.37
N PHE A 221 0.58 27.64 -9.91
CA PHE A 221 1.02 26.71 -8.86
C PHE A 221 0.16 26.88 -7.60
N ASP A 222 0.06 28.10 -7.07
CA ASP A 222 -0.74 28.39 -5.87
C ASP A 222 -2.19 27.93 -6.02
N ARG A 223 -2.81 28.25 -7.16
CA ARG A 223 -4.21 27.86 -7.42
C ARG A 223 -4.40 26.35 -7.42
N TYR A 224 -3.46 25.59 -7.98
CA TYR A 224 -3.54 24.12 -7.99
C TYR A 224 -3.32 23.56 -6.59
N ILE A 225 -2.31 24.02 -5.85
CA ILE A 225 -2.03 23.55 -4.48
C ILE A 225 -3.17 23.91 -3.52
N MET A 226 -3.70 25.14 -3.57
CA MET A 226 -4.88 25.53 -2.77
C MET A 226 -6.10 24.64 -3.06
N ASN A 227 -6.31 24.28 -4.32
CA ASN A 227 -7.40 23.38 -4.70
C ASN A 227 -7.20 21.97 -4.10
N VAL A 228 -5.96 21.48 -4.04
CA VAL A 228 -5.64 20.22 -3.39
C VAL A 228 -5.89 20.28 -1.89
N ILE A 229 -5.40 21.31 -1.21
CA ILE A 229 -5.62 21.52 0.24
C ILE A 229 -7.12 21.51 0.56
N LYS A 230 -7.93 22.17 -0.26
CA LYS A 230 -9.39 22.23 -0.09
C LYS A 230 -10.08 20.87 -0.29
N ASN A 231 -9.67 20.10 -1.31
CA ASN A 231 -10.34 18.85 -1.69
C ASN A 231 -9.78 17.61 -1.00
N PHE A 232 -8.55 17.70 -0.48
CA PHE A 232 -7.83 16.62 0.18
C PHE A 232 -7.18 17.14 1.48
N PRO A 233 -7.95 17.55 2.49
CA PRO A 233 -7.41 18.10 3.75
C PRO A 233 -6.50 17.08 4.46
N THR A 234 -6.70 15.78 4.24
CA THR A 234 -5.85 14.71 4.78
C THR A 234 -4.41 14.71 4.24
N LEU A 235 -4.11 15.45 3.16
CA LEU A 235 -2.75 15.66 2.64
C LEU A 235 -2.10 16.95 3.14
N ALA A 236 -2.84 17.78 3.86
CA ALA A 236 -2.44 19.13 4.24
C ALA A 236 -2.16 19.28 5.75
N ALA A 237 -2.08 18.19 6.48
CA ALA A 237 -1.83 18.13 7.91
C ALA A 237 -0.68 17.16 8.22
N PRO A 238 -0.05 17.26 9.41
CA PRO A 238 0.91 16.27 9.88
C PRO A 238 0.32 14.85 9.86
N THR A 239 1.14 13.85 9.59
CA THR A 239 0.70 12.46 9.50
C THR A 239 0.13 11.96 10.82
N GLN A 240 -1.13 11.52 10.78
CA GLN A 240 -1.80 10.84 11.90
C GLN A 240 -1.87 9.33 11.67
N LEU A 241 -1.90 8.90 10.40
CA LEU A 241 -1.95 7.50 10.05
C LEU A 241 -0.67 6.79 10.50
N ASP A 242 -0.80 5.83 11.39
CA ASP A 242 0.31 5.00 11.88
C ASP A 242 0.10 3.54 11.48
N LEU A 243 1.00 3.02 10.65
CA LEU A 243 1.06 1.62 10.26
C LEU A 243 2.00 0.81 11.17
N GLY A 244 2.62 1.45 12.17
CA GLY A 244 3.54 0.83 13.12
C GLY A 244 4.68 0.08 12.42
N ASP A 245 4.97 -1.12 12.94
CA ASP A 245 6.02 -2.01 12.43
C ASP A 245 5.49 -3.03 11.42
N ALA A 246 4.33 -2.75 10.77
CA ALA A 246 3.74 -3.66 9.81
C ALA A 246 4.69 -3.91 8.63
N ARG A 247 4.92 -5.20 8.35
CA ARG A 247 5.75 -5.67 7.24
C ARG A 247 4.90 -6.08 6.02
N VAL A 248 3.65 -6.48 6.27
CA VAL A 248 2.67 -6.79 5.23
C VAL A 248 1.55 -5.76 5.27
N ILE A 249 1.46 -4.93 4.25
CA ILE A 249 0.51 -3.81 4.19
C ILE A 249 -0.32 -3.91 2.92
N MET A 250 -1.64 -4.03 3.08
CA MET A 250 -2.60 -4.03 1.97
C MET A 250 -3.47 -2.78 2.08
N ILE A 251 -3.43 -1.93 1.05
CA ILE A 251 -4.21 -0.68 1.00
C ILE A 251 -5.33 -0.81 -0.01
N ASP A 252 -6.57 -0.64 0.46
CA ASP A 252 -7.78 -0.58 -0.36
C ASP A 252 -8.17 0.88 -0.65
N LEU A 253 -8.20 1.24 -1.91
CA LEU A 253 -8.54 2.57 -2.40
C LEU A 253 -10.00 2.71 -2.88
N ALA A 254 -10.87 1.72 -2.66
CA ALA A 254 -12.23 1.71 -3.20
C ALA A 254 -13.05 2.97 -2.88
N GLU A 255 -12.92 3.51 -1.66
CA GLU A 255 -13.65 4.72 -1.24
C GLU A 255 -13.04 6.03 -1.76
N VAL A 256 -11.75 6.01 -2.12
CA VAL A 256 -11.02 7.21 -2.53
C VAL A 256 -10.62 7.22 -4.01
N ALA A 257 -10.90 6.14 -4.75
CA ALA A 257 -10.62 6.00 -6.18
C ALA A 257 -11.92 5.97 -7.03
N PRO A 258 -12.60 7.11 -7.22
CA PRO A 258 -13.84 7.19 -7.98
C PRO A 258 -13.63 6.88 -9.47
N LYS A 259 -14.73 6.73 -10.21
CA LYS A 259 -14.76 6.46 -11.67
C LYS A 259 -15.58 7.52 -12.42
N GLY A 260 -15.32 7.63 -13.72
CA GLY A 260 -16.23 8.26 -14.66
C GLY A 260 -15.94 9.72 -15.01
N SER A 261 -14.78 10.27 -14.61
CA SER A 261 -14.36 11.60 -15.07
C SER A 261 -12.84 11.77 -14.99
N ALA A 262 -12.27 12.70 -15.74
CA ALA A 262 -10.85 13.05 -15.66
C ALA A 262 -10.42 13.47 -14.23
N ALA A 263 -11.32 14.14 -13.49
CA ALA A 263 -11.07 14.48 -12.09
C ALA A 263 -10.99 13.23 -11.19
N ALA A 264 -11.84 12.24 -11.45
CA ALA A 264 -11.81 10.95 -10.78
C ALA A 264 -10.51 10.18 -11.07
N ASP A 265 -10.08 10.17 -12.32
CA ASP A 265 -8.84 9.50 -12.73
C ASP A 265 -7.62 10.14 -12.09
N ARG A 266 -7.58 11.49 -12.03
CA ARG A 266 -6.52 12.21 -11.31
C ARG A 266 -6.51 11.88 -9.81
N GLN A 267 -7.67 11.87 -9.16
CA GLN A 267 -7.77 11.48 -7.76
C GLN A 267 -7.27 10.06 -7.55
N THR A 268 -7.64 9.13 -8.42
CA THR A 268 -7.17 7.73 -8.38
C THR A 268 -5.65 7.67 -8.51
N ALA A 269 -5.06 8.39 -9.48
CA ALA A 269 -3.62 8.48 -9.66
C ALA A 269 -2.91 9.01 -8.40
N LEU A 270 -3.46 10.08 -7.81
CA LEU A 270 -2.95 10.65 -6.56
C LEU A 270 -2.98 9.62 -5.42
N MET A 271 -4.09 8.90 -5.27
CA MET A 271 -4.22 7.88 -4.22
C MET A 271 -3.28 6.68 -4.43
N TYR A 272 -3.02 6.28 -5.66
CA TYR A 272 -1.99 5.26 -5.96
C TYR A 272 -0.58 5.72 -5.56
N MET A 273 -0.21 6.97 -5.86
CA MET A 273 1.07 7.53 -5.46
C MET A 273 1.21 7.61 -3.94
N LEU A 274 0.12 8.03 -3.25
CA LEU A 274 0.09 8.10 -1.79
C LEU A 274 0.19 6.71 -1.14
N ALA A 275 -0.57 5.73 -1.63
CA ALA A 275 -0.50 4.36 -1.15
C ALA A 275 0.90 3.74 -1.38
N ARG A 276 1.49 3.97 -2.56
CA ARG A 276 2.88 3.60 -2.82
C ARG A 276 3.84 4.24 -1.81
N HIS A 277 3.67 5.52 -1.50
CA HIS A 277 4.51 6.21 -0.53
C HIS A 277 4.39 5.57 0.85
N LEU A 278 3.18 5.35 1.35
CA LEU A 278 2.93 4.72 2.64
C LEU A 278 3.58 3.35 2.77
N ILE A 279 3.51 2.52 1.73
CA ILE A 279 4.04 1.15 1.75
C ILE A 279 5.55 1.15 1.50
N ALA A 280 6.01 1.82 0.44
CA ALA A 280 7.29 1.53 -0.19
C ALA A 280 8.32 2.65 -0.07
N ARG A 281 8.06 3.72 0.71
CA ARG A 281 9.04 4.81 0.90
C ARG A 281 10.40 4.30 1.39
N ASN A 282 10.38 3.23 2.19
CA ASN A 282 11.60 2.63 2.74
C ASN A 282 12.18 1.48 1.89
N PHE A 283 11.45 0.96 0.89
CA PHE A 283 11.87 -0.23 0.13
C PHE A 283 13.15 -0.03 -0.69
N PHE A 284 13.41 1.21 -1.06
CA PHE A 284 14.55 1.61 -1.90
C PHE A 284 15.70 2.24 -1.09
N LEU A 285 15.65 2.16 0.24
CA LEU A 285 16.74 2.63 1.10
C LEU A 285 17.98 1.75 0.91
N HIS A 286 19.15 2.40 0.93
CA HIS A 286 20.44 1.76 0.75
C HIS A 286 21.43 2.26 1.82
N PRO A 287 22.33 1.43 2.34
CA PRO A 287 23.33 1.82 3.34
C PRO A 287 24.13 3.08 2.97
N GLU A 288 24.42 3.30 1.69
CA GLU A 288 25.11 4.48 1.19
C GLU A 288 24.43 5.80 1.56
N TYR A 289 23.11 5.80 1.76
CA TYR A 289 22.38 7.01 2.18
C TYR A 289 22.71 7.44 3.62
N ALA A 290 23.33 6.58 4.43
CA ALA A 290 23.83 6.97 5.75
C ALA A 290 25.04 7.90 5.66
N ASP A 291 25.69 8.01 4.49
CA ASP A 291 26.83 8.88 4.22
C ASP A 291 26.44 10.14 3.43
N GLU A 292 25.14 10.35 3.15
CA GLU A 292 24.67 11.56 2.48
C GLU A 292 24.90 12.81 3.34
N PRO A 293 25.22 13.98 2.73
CA PRO A 293 25.50 15.22 3.46
C PRO A 293 24.35 15.70 4.37
N VAL A 294 23.10 15.30 4.04
CA VAL A 294 21.89 15.62 4.83
C VAL A 294 21.75 14.75 6.08
N MET A 295 22.58 13.71 6.24
CA MET A 295 22.53 12.78 7.37
C MET A 295 23.26 13.36 8.58
N PRO A 296 22.59 13.63 9.71
CA PRO A 296 23.24 14.05 10.93
C PRO A 296 24.18 12.97 11.47
N SER A 297 25.38 13.36 11.87
CA SER A 297 26.40 12.41 12.35
C SER A 297 25.90 11.53 13.52
N LYS A 298 25.08 12.09 14.42
CA LYS A 298 24.49 11.35 15.55
C LYS A 298 23.48 10.27 15.12
N MET A 299 22.91 10.37 13.93
CA MET A 299 21.91 9.42 13.41
C MET A 299 22.51 8.41 12.40
N ARG A 300 23.75 8.61 12.01
CA ARG A 300 24.41 7.81 10.96
C ARG A 300 24.38 6.30 11.26
N ASP A 301 24.81 5.88 12.43
CA ASP A 301 24.89 4.45 12.78
C ASP A 301 23.49 3.82 12.92
N TYR A 302 22.54 4.56 13.48
CA TYR A 302 21.13 4.15 13.54
C TYR A 302 20.58 3.89 12.14
N HIS A 303 20.76 4.83 11.22
CA HIS A 303 20.26 4.69 9.85
C HIS A 303 21.05 3.65 9.05
N LEU A 304 22.38 3.53 9.25
CA LEU A 304 23.18 2.50 8.60
C LEU A 304 22.66 1.10 8.93
N ALA A 305 22.38 0.81 10.21
CA ALA A 305 21.83 -0.47 10.62
C ALA A 305 20.44 -0.72 9.99
N ARG A 306 19.56 0.28 10.04
CA ARG A 306 18.21 0.20 9.50
C ARG A 306 18.19 0.06 7.97
N PHE A 307 19.04 0.82 7.26
CA PHE A 307 19.12 0.74 5.80
C PHE A 307 19.75 -0.58 5.33
N THR A 308 20.68 -1.13 6.12
CA THR A 308 21.25 -2.46 5.86
C THR A 308 20.18 -3.55 6.01
N GLU A 309 19.39 -3.53 7.09
CA GLU A 309 18.26 -4.44 7.25
C GLU A 309 17.28 -4.33 6.07
N MET A 310 16.94 -3.11 5.67
CA MET A 310 16.02 -2.88 4.56
C MET A 310 16.59 -3.37 3.23
N LYS A 311 17.89 -3.20 2.98
CA LYS A 311 18.55 -3.70 1.77
C LYS A 311 18.51 -5.22 1.67
N GLU A 312 18.76 -5.91 2.78
CA GLU A 312 18.81 -7.38 2.84
C GLU A 312 17.43 -8.05 2.84
N ALA A 313 16.40 -7.32 3.27
CA ALA A 313 15.05 -7.85 3.35
C ALA A 313 14.47 -8.15 1.97
N VAL A 314 13.71 -9.24 1.88
CA VAL A 314 12.89 -9.55 0.71
C VAL A 314 11.69 -8.60 0.69
N LYS A 315 11.47 -7.95 -0.46
CA LYS A 315 10.43 -6.94 -0.62
C LYS A 315 9.61 -7.18 -1.88
N ARG A 316 8.30 -6.97 -1.76
CA ARG A 316 7.38 -7.06 -2.88
C ARG A 316 6.34 -5.94 -2.81
N LEU A 317 6.03 -5.33 -3.96
CA LEU A 317 5.00 -4.32 -4.10
C LEU A 317 4.11 -4.66 -5.30
N ASP A 318 2.83 -4.91 -5.03
CA ASP A 318 1.83 -5.19 -6.05
C ASP A 318 0.92 -3.99 -6.28
N TYR A 319 0.65 -3.68 -7.55
CA TYR A 319 -0.37 -2.74 -8.00
C TYR A 319 -1.49 -3.51 -8.68
N ASP A 320 -2.65 -3.60 -8.04
CA ASP A 320 -3.84 -4.22 -8.64
C ASP A 320 -4.69 -3.16 -9.35
N GLU A 321 -5.52 -3.58 -10.32
CA GLU A 321 -6.33 -2.69 -11.16
C GLU A 321 -5.48 -1.58 -11.84
N TRP A 322 -4.27 -1.91 -12.28
CA TRP A 322 -3.27 -0.97 -12.80
C TRP A 322 -3.82 -0.01 -13.88
N HIS A 323 -4.76 -0.49 -14.71
CA HIS A 323 -5.43 0.33 -15.73
C HIS A 323 -6.09 1.59 -15.18
N ARG A 324 -6.30 1.67 -13.87
CA ARG A 324 -6.90 2.82 -13.19
C ARG A 324 -5.92 3.98 -12.96
N ALA A 325 -4.64 3.72 -12.97
CA ALA A 325 -3.59 4.69 -12.68
C ALA A 325 -2.58 4.87 -13.82
N GLU A 326 -2.51 3.94 -14.76
CA GLU A 326 -1.50 3.90 -15.82
C GLU A 326 -1.55 5.11 -16.78
N SER A 327 -2.74 5.70 -16.95
CA SER A 327 -2.95 6.87 -17.80
C SER A 327 -2.35 8.18 -17.25
N ALA A 328 -1.96 8.21 -15.96
CA ALA A 328 -1.30 9.35 -15.35
C ALA A 328 0.23 9.28 -15.60
N PRO A 329 0.82 10.22 -16.38
CA PRO A 329 2.23 10.14 -16.75
C PRO A 329 3.17 10.05 -15.56
N GLN A 330 2.88 10.78 -14.46
CA GLN A 330 3.71 10.80 -13.26
C GLN A 330 3.67 9.45 -12.51
N VAL A 331 2.51 8.79 -12.47
CA VAL A 331 2.38 7.46 -11.85
C VAL A 331 3.13 6.42 -12.68
N ASN A 332 2.99 6.45 -14.01
CA ASN A 332 3.73 5.55 -14.89
C ASN A 332 5.25 5.79 -14.80
N ALA A 333 5.70 7.04 -14.77
CA ALA A 333 7.11 7.39 -14.59
C ALA A 333 7.67 6.86 -13.26
N GLN A 334 6.91 6.97 -12.16
CA GLN A 334 7.30 6.42 -10.87
C GLN A 334 7.37 4.89 -10.91
N ALA A 335 6.38 4.23 -11.52
CA ALA A 335 6.35 2.77 -11.64
C ALA A 335 7.52 2.23 -12.49
N VAL A 336 7.83 2.89 -13.61
CA VAL A 336 8.99 2.54 -14.46
C VAL A 336 10.30 2.73 -13.71
N ARG A 337 10.44 3.81 -12.92
CA ARG A 337 11.60 4.03 -12.06
C ARG A 337 11.72 2.92 -11.02
N ASP A 338 10.65 2.64 -10.29
CA ASP A 338 10.62 1.57 -9.29
C ASP A 338 11.00 0.21 -9.92
N ALA A 339 10.56 -0.06 -11.15
CA ALA A 339 10.90 -1.28 -11.88
C ALA A 339 12.40 -1.34 -12.25
N ARG A 340 12.98 -0.23 -12.68
CA ARG A 340 14.42 -0.14 -13.01
C ARG A 340 15.31 -0.29 -11.78
N GLU A 341 14.93 0.34 -10.67
CA GLU A 341 15.68 0.32 -9.41
C GLU A 341 15.42 -0.94 -8.56
N GLY A 342 14.24 -1.56 -8.74
CA GLY A 342 13.79 -2.67 -7.90
C GLY A 342 14.79 -3.80 -7.75
N ARG A 343 15.46 -4.19 -8.86
CA ARG A 343 16.48 -5.25 -8.84
C ARG A 343 17.67 -4.91 -7.92
N LYS A 344 18.13 -3.66 -7.94
CA LYS A 344 19.25 -3.18 -7.12
C LYS A 344 18.91 -3.25 -5.62
N HIS A 345 17.64 -3.03 -5.29
CA HIS A 345 17.14 -2.97 -3.92
C HIS A 345 16.42 -4.25 -3.46
N GLY A 346 16.42 -5.32 -4.25
CA GLY A 346 15.73 -6.56 -3.91
C GLY A 346 14.20 -6.42 -3.82
N VAL A 347 13.63 -5.49 -4.59
CA VAL A 347 12.17 -5.26 -4.64
C VAL A 347 11.59 -5.97 -5.86
N GLN A 348 10.67 -6.89 -5.63
CA GLN A 348 9.80 -7.46 -6.65
C GLN A 348 8.61 -6.52 -6.88
N LEU A 349 8.31 -6.20 -8.14
CA LEU A 349 7.12 -5.44 -8.50
C LEU A 349 6.13 -6.32 -9.24
N GLY A 350 4.85 -6.21 -8.90
CA GLY A 350 3.74 -6.86 -9.57
C GLY A 350 2.73 -5.84 -10.09
N PHE A 351 2.45 -5.86 -11.39
CA PHE A 351 1.40 -5.05 -12.00
C PHE A 351 0.30 -5.96 -12.51
N ILE A 352 -0.92 -5.75 -12.06
CA ILE A 352 -2.07 -6.60 -12.35
C ILE A 352 -3.13 -5.75 -13.06
N SER A 353 -3.55 -6.19 -14.24
CA SER A 353 -4.55 -5.49 -15.02
C SER A 353 -5.38 -6.45 -15.88
N GLN A 354 -6.43 -5.93 -16.49
CA GLN A 354 -7.41 -6.71 -17.23
C GLN A 354 -7.03 -6.89 -18.71
N ARG A 355 -6.21 -6.00 -19.27
CA ARG A 355 -5.89 -5.99 -20.70
C ARG A 355 -4.39 -5.80 -20.95
N PRO A 356 -3.84 -6.43 -21.99
CA PRO A 356 -2.41 -6.31 -22.34
C PRO A 356 -1.97 -4.87 -22.62
N ARG A 357 -2.86 -4.03 -23.16
CA ARG A 357 -2.59 -2.63 -23.53
C ARG A 357 -2.44 -1.69 -22.34
N ASP A 358 -2.88 -2.11 -21.14
CA ASP A 358 -2.79 -1.29 -19.93
C ASP A 358 -1.33 -1.18 -19.42
N PHE A 359 -0.41 -1.95 -19.98
CA PHE A 359 1.01 -1.89 -19.64
C PHE A 359 1.78 -1.11 -20.71
N SER A 360 2.51 -0.08 -20.28
CA SER A 360 3.41 0.66 -21.19
C SER A 360 4.54 -0.23 -21.69
N ASP A 361 5.13 0.12 -22.86
CA ASP A 361 6.26 -0.63 -23.41
C ASP A 361 7.48 -0.59 -22.49
N ASP A 362 7.67 0.51 -21.77
CA ASP A 362 8.73 0.65 -20.77
C ASP A 362 8.57 -0.35 -19.61
N LEU A 363 7.36 -0.52 -19.06
CA LEU A 363 7.08 -1.54 -18.04
C LEU A 363 7.23 -2.95 -18.58
N MET A 364 6.74 -3.19 -19.79
CA MET A 364 6.88 -4.49 -20.44
C MET A 364 8.34 -4.87 -20.67
N GLY A 365 9.17 -3.89 -21.07
CA GLY A 365 10.62 -4.10 -21.26
C GLY A 365 11.37 -4.45 -19.98
N GLN A 366 10.85 -4.04 -18.79
CA GLN A 366 11.43 -4.39 -17.49
C GLN A 366 10.89 -5.73 -16.92
N SER A 367 9.84 -6.30 -17.51
CA SER A 367 9.20 -7.49 -16.97
C SER A 367 10.06 -8.74 -17.16
N THR A 368 10.28 -9.49 -16.07
CA THR A 368 10.95 -10.80 -16.07
C THR A 368 9.95 -11.96 -16.08
N GLY A 369 8.74 -11.75 -15.60
CA GLY A 369 7.66 -12.74 -15.59
C GLY A 369 6.35 -12.13 -16.08
N ARG A 370 5.67 -12.81 -16.98
CA ARG A 370 4.40 -12.39 -17.57
C ARG A 370 3.37 -13.50 -17.40
N TRP A 371 2.24 -13.16 -16.81
CA TRP A 371 1.23 -14.11 -16.36
C TRP A 371 -0.09 -13.88 -17.07
N VAL A 372 -0.70 -14.91 -17.63
CA VAL A 372 -2.06 -14.87 -18.20
C VAL A 372 -2.94 -15.82 -17.39
N LEU A 373 -3.89 -15.24 -16.64
CA LEU A 373 -4.74 -16.00 -15.70
C LEU A 373 -6.03 -16.51 -16.32
N LYS A 374 -6.48 -15.85 -17.41
CA LYS A 374 -7.68 -16.20 -18.15
C LYS A 374 -7.55 -15.64 -19.55
N LYS A 375 -8.07 -16.36 -20.53
CA LYS A 375 -8.18 -15.80 -21.89
C LYS A 375 -9.08 -14.56 -21.85
N GLY A 376 -8.60 -13.48 -22.47
CA GLY A 376 -9.39 -12.29 -22.76
C GLY A 376 -10.40 -12.53 -23.89
N ASP A 377 -10.96 -11.45 -24.42
CA ASP A 377 -11.63 -11.54 -25.72
C ASP A 377 -10.62 -11.91 -26.83
N GLY A 378 -11.10 -12.26 -28.01
CA GLY A 378 -10.22 -12.71 -29.10
C GLY A 378 -9.20 -11.66 -29.53
N LYS A 379 -9.53 -10.35 -29.38
CA LYS A 379 -8.63 -9.26 -29.75
C LYS A 379 -7.51 -9.08 -28.71
N ASP A 380 -7.86 -9.15 -27.43
CA ASP A 380 -6.89 -9.07 -26.34
C ASP A 380 -5.92 -10.26 -26.38
N ALA A 381 -6.40 -11.46 -26.69
CA ALA A 381 -5.56 -12.64 -26.86
C ALA A 381 -4.58 -12.48 -28.02
N GLU A 382 -5.03 -12.03 -29.20
CA GLU A 382 -4.15 -11.81 -30.35
C GLU A 382 -3.13 -10.69 -30.10
N GLN A 383 -3.53 -9.60 -29.44
CA GLN A 383 -2.61 -8.54 -29.05
C GLN A 383 -1.52 -9.04 -28.11
N LEU A 384 -1.90 -9.86 -27.10
CA LEU A 384 -0.97 -10.45 -26.15
C LEU A 384 0.02 -11.39 -26.85
N ILE A 385 -0.47 -12.29 -27.73
CA ILE A 385 0.34 -13.24 -28.48
C ILE A 385 1.38 -12.51 -29.33
N SER A 386 0.95 -11.48 -30.06
CA SER A 386 1.83 -10.68 -30.91
C SER A 386 2.85 -9.88 -30.07
N ARG A 387 2.38 -9.20 -29.01
CA ARG A 387 3.24 -8.33 -28.19
C ARG A 387 4.28 -9.09 -27.37
N TRP A 388 3.96 -10.34 -26.98
CA TRP A 388 4.87 -11.18 -26.20
C TRP A 388 5.64 -12.17 -27.07
N GLU A 389 5.43 -12.15 -28.38
CA GLU A 389 6.10 -12.99 -29.36
C GLU A 389 6.01 -14.49 -29.02
N LEU A 390 4.80 -14.93 -28.62
CA LEU A 390 4.59 -16.29 -28.14
C LEU A 390 4.80 -17.33 -29.26
N THR A 391 5.37 -18.47 -28.88
CA THR A 391 5.45 -19.63 -29.78
C THR A 391 4.05 -20.10 -30.19
N THR A 392 3.96 -20.86 -31.29
CA THR A 392 2.69 -21.41 -31.80
C THR A 392 1.98 -22.26 -30.73
N ALA A 393 2.74 -23.04 -29.94
CA ALA A 393 2.19 -23.88 -28.89
C ALA A 393 1.61 -23.00 -27.73
N SER A 394 2.35 -22.00 -27.33
CA SER A 394 1.92 -21.06 -26.27
C SER A 394 0.74 -20.20 -26.69
N ALA A 395 0.72 -19.76 -27.94
CA ALA A 395 -0.42 -19.05 -28.53
C ALA A 395 -1.71 -19.91 -28.49
N TRP A 396 -1.59 -21.22 -28.76
CA TRP A 396 -2.72 -22.14 -28.65
C TRP A 396 -3.21 -22.25 -27.18
N ILE A 397 -2.30 -22.33 -26.18
CA ILE A 397 -2.64 -22.36 -24.74
C ILE A 397 -3.44 -21.10 -24.36
N VAL A 398 -2.93 -19.92 -24.73
CA VAL A 398 -3.59 -18.63 -24.40
C VAL A 398 -5.00 -18.55 -25.01
N ARG A 399 -5.18 -19.05 -26.25
CA ARG A 399 -6.49 -19.03 -26.92
C ARG A 399 -7.48 -20.03 -26.36
N ASN A 400 -7.02 -21.22 -25.90
CA ASN A 400 -7.89 -22.37 -25.71
C ASN A 400 -7.86 -23.01 -24.31
N ALA A 401 -6.75 -22.87 -23.58
CA ALA A 401 -6.49 -23.70 -22.39
C ALA A 401 -6.51 -22.93 -21.06
N LEU A 402 -7.02 -21.69 -21.04
CA LEU A 402 -7.14 -20.84 -19.85
C LEU A 402 -8.61 -20.50 -19.53
N PRO A 403 -9.40 -21.46 -19.04
CA PRO A 403 -10.83 -21.26 -18.73
C PRO A 403 -11.04 -20.38 -17.49
N GLY A 404 -10.00 -20.14 -16.68
CA GLY A 404 -10.10 -19.53 -15.35
C GLY A 404 -10.24 -20.57 -14.22
N PRO A 405 -10.57 -20.14 -12.99
CA PRO A 405 -10.69 -21.02 -11.84
C PRO A 405 -11.78 -22.10 -12.01
N GLY A 406 -11.48 -23.31 -11.54
CA GLY A 406 -12.37 -24.46 -11.53
C GLY A 406 -12.04 -25.42 -10.38
N ARG A 407 -12.78 -26.55 -10.27
CA ARG A 407 -12.60 -27.52 -9.18
C ARG A 407 -11.19 -28.10 -9.07
N ASN A 408 -10.45 -28.17 -10.18
CA ASN A 408 -9.09 -28.70 -10.22
C ASN A 408 -8.03 -27.60 -10.10
N GLY A 409 -8.39 -26.41 -9.65
CA GLY A 409 -7.52 -25.25 -9.55
C GLY A 409 -7.73 -24.25 -10.69
N ALA A 410 -6.82 -23.30 -10.81
CA ALA A 410 -6.86 -22.22 -11.80
C ALA A 410 -5.66 -22.35 -12.74
N PRO A 411 -5.83 -22.88 -13.97
CA PRO A 411 -4.74 -22.94 -14.95
C PRO A 411 -4.37 -21.51 -15.38
N PHE A 412 -3.06 -21.30 -15.53
CA PHE A 412 -2.50 -20.04 -16.02
C PHE A 412 -1.29 -20.29 -16.91
N PHE A 413 -0.99 -19.33 -17.76
CA PHE A 413 0.21 -19.34 -18.60
C PHE A 413 1.25 -18.39 -17.99
N LEU A 414 2.51 -18.80 -17.99
CA LEU A 414 3.66 -18.02 -17.55
C LEU A 414 4.71 -17.98 -18.65
N GLN A 415 5.11 -16.77 -19.02
CA GLN A 415 6.34 -16.50 -19.77
C GLN A 415 7.37 -15.94 -18.79
N LEU A 416 8.50 -16.61 -18.64
CA LEU A 416 9.57 -16.24 -17.70
C LEU A 416 10.87 -16.00 -18.46
N ASN A 417 11.45 -14.82 -18.32
CA ASN A 417 12.77 -14.50 -18.83
C ASN A 417 13.81 -14.75 -17.73
N ALA A 418 14.53 -15.86 -17.83
CA ALA A 418 15.60 -16.26 -16.93
C ALA A 418 16.97 -16.09 -17.59
N ALA A 419 18.04 -16.29 -16.82
CA ALA A 419 19.41 -16.14 -17.32
C ALA A 419 19.73 -17.11 -18.48
N GLU A 420 19.13 -18.30 -18.46
CA GLU A 420 19.32 -19.36 -19.45
C GLU A 420 18.44 -19.21 -20.68
N GLY A 421 17.48 -18.27 -20.66
CA GLY A 421 16.57 -18.01 -21.78
C GLY A 421 15.12 -17.77 -21.40
N MET A 422 14.26 -17.73 -22.41
CA MET A 422 12.82 -17.55 -22.25
C MET A 422 12.12 -18.90 -22.07
N TYR A 423 11.37 -19.03 -20.99
CA TYR A 423 10.55 -20.20 -20.69
C TYR A 423 9.07 -19.86 -20.85
N GLU A 424 8.32 -20.76 -21.49
CA GLU A 424 6.88 -20.64 -21.67
C GLU A 424 6.24 -21.91 -21.14
N VAL A 425 5.43 -21.76 -20.07
CA VAL A 425 4.83 -22.91 -19.38
C VAL A 425 3.37 -22.66 -19.03
N GLN A 426 2.55 -23.71 -19.04
CA GLN A 426 1.23 -23.72 -18.44
C GLN A 426 1.33 -24.39 -17.07
N LEU A 427 0.81 -23.72 -16.05
CA LEU A 427 0.78 -24.21 -14.68
C LEU A 427 -0.65 -24.14 -14.13
N ILE A 428 -0.90 -24.81 -13.00
CA ILE A 428 -2.18 -24.78 -12.30
C ILE A 428 -1.94 -24.25 -10.89
N ASN A 429 -2.64 -23.19 -10.51
CA ASN A 429 -2.67 -22.70 -9.14
C ASN A 429 -3.72 -23.49 -8.35
N VAL A 430 -3.30 -24.18 -7.32
CA VAL A 430 -4.15 -24.95 -6.41
C VAL A 430 -3.98 -24.39 -5.00
N LEU A 431 -5.11 -24.11 -4.34
CA LEU A 431 -5.16 -23.60 -2.97
C LEU A 431 -6.01 -24.56 -2.12
N GLY A 432 -5.69 -24.64 -0.84
CA GLY A 432 -6.50 -25.34 0.13
C GLY A 432 -7.80 -24.60 0.47
N PRO A 433 -8.76 -25.26 1.14
CA PRO A 433 -10.04 -24.65 1.51
C PRO A 433 -9.89 -23.39 2.38
N ILE A 434 -8.92 -23.37 3.30
CA ILE A 434 -8.68 -22.21 4.19
C ILE A 434 -8.24 -20.99 3.38
N GLU A 435 -7.28 -21.15 2.46
CA GLU A 435 -6.79 -20.09 1.59
C GLU A 435 -7.89 -19.63 0.62
N LEU A 436 -8.68 -20.54 0.05
CA LEU A 436 -9.81 -20.21 -0.81
C LEU A 436 -10.81 -19.32 -0.08
N TRP A 437 -11.20 -19.70 1.16
CA TRP A 437 -12.09 -18.90 1.99
C TRP A 437 -11.47 -17.55 2.37
N SER A 438 -10.19 -17.53 2.71
CA SER A 438 -9.49 -16.29 3.06
C SER A 438 -9.45 -15.31 1.88
N PHE A 439 -9.23 -15.81 0.67
CA PHE A 439 -9.07 -14.96 -0.52
C PHE A 439 -10.39 -14.68 -1.26
N SER A 440 -11.52 -15.28 -0.84
CA SER A 440 -12.82 -14.99 -1.43
C SER A 440 -13.22 -13.52 -1.17
N SER A 441 -13.56 -12.82 -2.25
CA SER A 441 -14.09 -11.44 -2.24
C SER A 441 -15.56 -11.37 -2.67
N THR A 442 -16.21 -12.52 -2.89
CA THR A 442 -17.63 -12.58 -3.22
C THR A 442 -18.47 -12.02 -2.08
N PRO A 443 -19.41 -11.09 -2.32
CA PRO A 443 -20.16 -10.42 -1.24
C PRO A 443 -20.82 -11.38 -0.25
N GLY A 444 -21.51 -12.42 -0.73
CA GLY A 444 -22.16 -13.42 0.13
C GLY A 444 -21.18 -14.21 0.99
N ASP A 445 -20.05 -14.65 0.42
CA ASP A 445 -18.99 -15.35 1.16
C ASP A 445 -18.35 -14.44 2.20
N THR A 446 -18.09 -13.19 1.83
CA THR A 446 -17.51 -12.18 2.74
C THR A 446 -18.45 -11.90 3.90
N ALA A 447 -19.75 -11.77 3.64
CA ALA A 447 -20.75 -11.52 4.68
C ALA A 447 -20.86 -12.72 5.65
N LEU A 448 -20.91 -13.96 5.13
CA LEU A 448 -20.93 -15.17 5.95
C LEU A 448 -19.66 -15.28 6.80
N ARG A 449 -18.49 -15.11 6.19
CA ARG A 449 -17.19 -15.12 6.87
C ARG A 449 -17.13 -14.08 7.99
N SER A 450 -17.57 -12.84 7.73
CA SER A 450 -17.56 -11.77 8.74
C SER A 450 -18.43 -12.08 9.95
N ARG A 451 -19.61 -12.69 9.76
CA ARG A 451 -20.46 -13.12 10.88
C ARG A 451 -19.78 -14.16 11.76
N LEU A 452 -19.13 -15.15 11.14
CA LEU A 452 -18.40 -16.17 11.87
C LEU A 452 -17.15 -15.61 12.55
N PHE A 453 -16.42 -14.69 11.90
CA PHE A 453 -15.25 -14.02 12.51
C PHE A 453 -15.64 -13.27 13.78
N ASN A 454 -16.78 -12.56 13.76
CA ASN A 454 -17.28 -11.84 14.93
C ASN A 454 -17.74 -12.78 16.07
N ALA A 455 -18.22 -13.99 15.72
CA ALA A 455 -18.74 -14.93 16.71
C ALA A 455 -17.67 -15.80 17.38
N ILE A 456 -16.68 -16.30 16.60
CA ILE A 456 -15.72 -17.31 17.06
C ILE A 456 -14.26 -17.00 16.70
N GLY A 457 -13.98 -15.80 16.18
CA GLY A 457 -12.64 -15.42 15.72
C GLY A 457 -12.28 -15.96 14.34
N SER A 458 -11.31 -15.33 13.69
CA SER A 458 -10.94 -15.63 12.31
C SER A 458 -10.39 -17.05 12.10
N GLN A 459 -9.51 -17.49 12.98
CA GLN A 459 -8.86 -18.79 12.87
C GLN A 459 -9.89 -19.95 12.91
N MET A 460 -10.75 -19.95 13.92
CA MET A 460 -11.76 -21.00 14.09
C MET A 460 -12.80 -20.94 12.96
N ALA A 461 -13.27 -19.74 12.60
CA ALA A 461 -14.23 -19.54 11.53
C ALA A 461 -13.75 -20.09 10.17
N LEU A 462 -12.48 -19.83 9.81
CA LEU A 462 -11.89 -20.37 8.58
C LEU A 462 -11.85 -21.89 8.57
N ARG A 463 -11.53 -22.53 9.71
CA ARG A 463 -11.56 -24.00 9.85
C ARG A 463 -12.97 -24.56 9.68
N TYR A 464 -13.98 -23.95 10.31
CA TYR A 464 -15.37 -24.36 10.13
C TYR A 464 -15.81 -24.24 8.68
N LEU A 465 -15.56 -23.07 8.05
CA LEU A 465 -15.90 -22.83 6.65
C LEU A 465 -15.20 -23.81 5.70
N ALA A 466 -13.92 -24.13 5.94
CA ALA A 466 -13.17 -25.08 5.13
C ALA A 466 -13.73 -26.51 5.20
N VAL A 467 -14.27 -26.91 6.36
CA VAL A 467 -14.90 -28.22 6.54
C VAL A 467 -16.28 -28.28 5.92
N VAL A 468 -17.08 -27.20 6.10
CA VAL A 468 -18.46 -27.14 5.63
C VAL A 468 -18.56 -26.93 4.12
N PHE A 469 -17.72 -26.05 3.58
CA PHE A 469 -17.66 -25.68 2.17
C PHE A 469 -16.23 -25.78 1.64
N PRO A 470 -15.75 -27.00 1.38
CA PRO A 470 -14.35 -27.25 1.00
C PRO A 470 -13.96 -26.63 -0.36
N ASP A 471 -14.93 -26.30 -1.21
CA ASP A 471 -14.70 -25.59 -2.47
C ASP A 471 -14.40 -24.09 -2.27
N GLY A 472 -14.36 -23.59 -1.04
CA GLY A 472 -13.98 -22.20 -0.69
C GLY A 472 -15.07 -21.15 -0.92
N SER A 473 -16.34 -21.58 -1.15
CA SER A 473 -17.46 -20.67 -1.35
C SER A 473 -18.79 -21.31 -0.95
N ALA A 474 -19.65 -20.53 -0.32
CA ALA A 474 -21.04 -20.88 -0.01
C ALA A 474 -22.06 -20.29 -1.00
N ILE A 475 -21.62 -19.56 -2.04
CA ILE A 475 -22.50 -18.80 -2.91
C ILE A 475 -23.57 -19.66 -3.60
N GLY A 476 -23.24 -20.90 -3.95
CA GLY A 476 -24.19 -21.85 -4.53
C GLY A 476 -25.34 -22.17 -3.57
N GLU A 477 -25.02 -22.44 -2.31
CA GLU A 477 -26.00 -22.71 -1.25
C GLU A 477 -26.79 -21.46 -0.88
N ILE A 478 -26.12 -20.31 -0.74
CA ILE A 478 -26.77 -19.01 -0.49
C ILE A 478 -27.79 -18.72 -1.59
N THR A 479 -27.41 -18.87 -2.87
CA THR A 479 -28.29 -18.62 -4.00
C THR A 479 -29.48 -19.59 -4.02
N ARG A 480 -29.26 -20.86 -3.78
CA ARG A 480 -30.29 -21.87 -3.71
C ARG A 480 -31.36 -21.54 -2.63
N ARG A 481 -30.90 -21.27 -1.40
CA ARG A 481 -31.77 -20.94 -0.27
C ARG A 481 -32.44 -19.59 -0.44
N ARG A 482 -31.78 -18.60 -1.03
CA ARG A 482 -32.37 -17.30 -1.35
C ARG A 482 -33.58 -17.44 -2.27
N HIS A 483 -33.45 -18.22 -3.35
CA HIS A 483 -34.59 -18.44 -4.27
C HIS A 483 -35.76 -19.14 -3.57
N ALA A 484 -35.53 -20.15 -2.75
CA ALA A 484 -36.55 -20.80 -1.98
C ALA A 484 -37.29 -19.80 -1.05
N ARG A 485 -36.51 -19.00 -0.31
CA ARG A 485 -37.04 -18.02 0.65
C ARG A 485 -37.87 -16.91 -0.01
N ILE A 486 -37.45 -16.41 -1.17
CA ILE A 486 -38.23 -15.43 -1.95
C ILE A 486 -39.58 -16.03 -2.36
N ASN A 487 -39.57 -17.28 -2.84
CA ASN A 487 -40.80 -17.95 -3.27
C ASN A 487 -41.80 -18.22 -2.11
N GLU A 488 -41.25 -18.47 -0.91
CA GLU A 488 -42.07 -18.74 0.28
C GLU A 488 -42.60 -17.49 0.97
N THR A 489 -41.80 -16.42 1.01
CA THR A 489 -42.08 -15.25 1.86
C THR A 489 -42.41 -13.98 1.07
N GLY A 490 -42.07 -13.91 -0.21
CA GLY A 490 -42.24 -12.71 -1.02
C GLY A 490 -41.28 -11.57 -0.66
N LEU A 491 -40.21 -11.83 0.14
CA LEU A 491 -39.20 -10.84 0.50
C LEU A 491 -38.41 -10.36 -0.72
N SER A 492 -37.76 -9.19 -0.59
CA SER A 492 -36.80 -8.71 -1.59
C SER A 492 -35.58 -9.66 -1.67
N ALA A 493 -34.91 -9.64 -2.80
CA ALA A 493 -33.73 -10.49 -2.99
C ALA A 493 -32.64 -10.23 -1.96
N GLU A 494 -32.45 -8.97 -1.55
CA GLU A 494 -31.47 -8.55 -0.57
C GLU A 494 -31.80 -9.01 0.86
N GLU A 495 -33.05 -8.82 1.29
CA GLU A 495 -33.54 -9.28 2.60
C GLU A 495 -33.51 -10.81 2.71
N ALA A 496 -33.89 -11.52 1.66
CA ALA A 496 -33.83 -12.96 1.59
C ALA A 496 -32.37 -13.47 1.70
N GLU A 497 -31.41 -12.82 1.02
CA GLU A 497 -29.99 -13.17 1.06
C GLU A 497 -29.39 -12.96 2.44
N LEU A 498 -29.62 -11.79 3.05
CA LEU A 498 -29.15 -11.50 4.41
C LEU A 498 -29.68 -12.52 5.42
N GLY A 499 -30.97 -12.83 5.38
CA GLY A 499 -31.56 -13.82 6.27
C GLY A 499 -31.01 -15.24 6.05
N VAL A 500 -30.72 -15.62 4.80
CA VAL A 500 -30.05 -16.92 4.50
C VAL A 500 -28.65 -16.97 5.06
N ILE A 501 -27.89 -15.88 4.96
CA ILE A 501 -26.52 -15.79 5.49
C ILE A 501 -26.53 -15.91 7.03
N ASP A 502 -27.51 -15.28 7.71
CA ASP A 502 -27.66 -15.37 9.16
C ASP A 502 -28.02 -16.79 9.61
N ASP A 503 -28.93 -17.45 8.88
CA ASP A 503 -29.31 -18.84 9.15
C ASP A 503 -28.12 -19.80 8.94
N LEU A 504 -27.36 -19.64 7.85
CA LEU A 504 -26.16 -20.44 7.58
C LEU A 504 -25.09 -20.23 8.68
N ALA A 505 -24.84 -18.99 9.08
CA ALA A 505 -23.90 -18.71 10.15
C ALA A 505 -24.31 -19.41 11.46
N LYS A 506 -25.60 -19.34 11.81
CA LYS A 506 -26.16 -19.99 12.98
C LYS A 506 -26.06 -21.53 12.90
N GLU A 507 -26.42 -22.12 11.76
CA GLU A 507 -26.31 -23.57 11.53
C GLU A 507 -24.85 -24.07 11.69
N ILE A 508 -23.88 -23.31 11.14
CA ILE A 508 -22.46 -23.63 11.27
C ILE A 508 -22.03 -23.59 12.75
N LEU A 509 -22.44 -22.54 13.49
CA LEU A 509 -22.08 -22.39 14.90
C LEU A 509 -22.72 -23.47 15.79
N GLU A 510 -23.95 -23.90 15.48
CA GLU A 510 -24.69 -24.92 16.22
C GLU A 510 -24.39 -26.35 15.73
N GLY A 511 -23.62 -26.51 14.65
CA GLY A 511 -23.35 -27.81 14.03
C GLY A 511 -24.59 -28.51 13.46
N ARG A 512 -25.69 -27.76 13.24
CA ARG A 512 -26.95 -28.30 12.71
C ARG A 512 -26.95 -28.29 11.17
N GLY A 513 -27.47 -29.36 10.58
CA GLY A 513 -27.71 -29.42 9.13
C GLY A 513 -26.49 -29.61 8.24
N ILE A 514 -25.30 -29.60 8.81
CA ILE A 514 -24.02 -29.68 8.10
C ILE A 514 -23.29 -30.91 8.64
N ALA A 515 -23.15 -31.92 7.84
CA ALA A 515 -22.60 -33.25 8.12
C ALA A 515 -22.25 -33.57 9.58
N VAL A 516 -22.89 -34.55 10.15
CA VAL A 516 -22.59 -35.08 11.49
C VAL A 516 -21.07 -35.14 11.72
N GLY A 517 -20.59 -34.48 12.76
CA GLY A 517 -19.17 -34.49 13.12
C GLY A 517 -18.31 -33.29 12.68
N VAL A 518 -18.91 -32.16 12.23
CA VAL A 518 -18.16 -30.92 11.89
C VAL A 518 -17.35 -30.45 13.12
N HIS A 519 -17.95 -30.38 14.30
CA HIS A 519 -17.27 -29.99 15.53
C HIS A 519 -16.12 -30.94 15.90
N ASP A 520 -16.31 -32.24 15.70
CA ASP A 520 -15.29 -33.25 15.99
C ASP A 520 -14.15 -33.18 14.97
N ARG A 521 -14.44 -32.92 13.69
CA ARG A 521 -13.41 -32.73 12.66
C ARG A 521 -12.61 -31.45 12.87
N VAL A 522 -13.26 -30.34 13.27
CA VAL A 522 -12.56 -29.10 13.57
C VAL A 522 -11.67 -29.26 14.80
N ARG A 523 -12.13 -29.97 15.85
CA ARG A 523 -11.32 -30.29 17.04
C ARG A 523 -10.16 -31.22 16.72
N SER A 524 -10.31 -32.18 15.82
CA SER A 524 -9.21 -33.07 15.40
C SER A 524 -8.13 -32.27 14.63
N MET A 525 -8.51 -31.24 13.89
CA MET A 525 -7.55 -30.31 13.23
C MET A 525 -6.73 -29.48 14.25
N ASP A 526 -7.27 -29.24 15.46
CA ASP A 526 -6.51 -28.57 16.52
C ASP A 526 -5.43 -29.48 17.15
N HIS A 527 -5.66 -30.78 17.22
CA HIS A 527 -4.68 -31.72 17.73
C HIS A 527 -3.57 -32.04 16.74
N ASP A 528 -3.82 -31.96 15.43
CA ASP A 528 -2.79 -32.18 14.40
C ASP A 528 -1.79 -30.99 14.28
N ASN A 529 -2.07 -29.84 14.91
CA ASN A 529 -1.12 -28.72 15.00
C ASN A 529 -0.06 -28.86 16.10
N ASP A 530 -0.15 -29.87 16.95
CA ASP A 530 0.90 -30.30 17.91
C ASP A 530 2.00 -31.16 17.26
N ILE A 531 2.04 -31.27 15.94
CA ILE A 531 3.16 -31.88 15.24
C ILE A 531 4.35 -30.92 15.41
N PRO A 532 5.39 -31.28 16.19
CA PRO A 532 6.60 -30.50 16.23
C PRO A 532 7.13 -30.44 14.79
N ILE A 533 7.39 -29.22 14.29
CA ILE A 533 8.21 -29.05 13.09
C ILE A 533 9.50 -29.80 13.41
N ALA A 534 9.64 -30.99 12.84
CA ALA A 534 10.79 -31.85 13.06
C ALA A 534 12.03 -31.02 12.68
N ALA A 535 12.85 -30.78 13.67
CA ALA A 535 14.23 -30.44 13.47
C ALA A 535 14.92 -31.68 12.84
N GLU A 536 15.19 -31.62 11.53
CA GLU A 536 16.27 -32.33 10.85
C GLU A 536 16.82 -31.40 9.74
#